data_37a583d92b8802bd0523241f676d7028
#
_entry.id   37a583d92b8802bd0523241f676d7028
#
_cell.length_a   1.000
_cell.length_b   1.000
_cell.length_c   1.000
_cell.angle_alpha   90.00
_cell.angle_beta   90.00
_cell.angle_gamma   90.00
#
_symmetry.space_group_name_H-M   'P 1'
#
loop_
_entity.id
_entity.type
_entity.pdbx_description
1 polymer ?
#
loop_
_entity_poly.entity_id
_entity_poly.type
_entity_poly.pdbx_seq_one_letter_code
_entity_poly.pdbx_strand_id
1 'polypeptide(L)'
;MEQFFVSLDKLARESHLTVAYTPKDLDQFKVYTAEVYRPGIMLAGYYQYFDRTRIQIIGLTELSYLNELDPEIRRTHLEKLFSFQPPAVILTRGFEPLPEMMEFAQKYGVPLLQSAEMTSPLMSSLIQALSTELAPRITRHGVLVEVYGEGILILGDSGVGKSETDIELVKRGHRLIADDAVELRKVSSSKIMGMAPENIRHFIELRGIGIINVARLFGIGAVKNSVEVEMVIELEAWDRTKNYDRTGLESNTYDILGVKVPSMLIPVMPGRNLAVILETAAINNRQKEMGYNAAQELLNRLGLQNDVSGF
;
A
#
# COMPACT_ATOMS: atom_id res chain seq x y z
N MET A 1 -1.10 -12.60 -17.02
CA MET A 1 -1.21 -11.63 -15.90
C MET A 1 -0.50 -10.37 -16.34
N GLU A 2 -1.16 -9.23 -16.27
CA GLU A 2 -0.48 -7.95 -16.51
C GLU A 2 0.62 -7.78 -15.48
N GLN A 3 1.84 -7.53 -15.95
CA GLN A 3 2.97 -7.28 -15.07
C GLN A 3 2.97 -5.79 -14.71
N PHE A 4 2.70 -5.47 -13.44
CA PHE A 4 2.74 -4.09 -12.95
C PHE A 4 4.17 -3.56 -12.98
N PHE A 5 4.30 -2.27 -13.20
CA PHE A 5 5.59 -1.58 -13.20
C PHE A 5 5.46 -0.22 -12.48
N VAL A 6 6.59 0.30 -12.06
CA VAL A 6 6.73 1.67 -11.54
C VAL A 6 7.72 2.42 -12.43
N SER A 7 7.42 3.66 -12.80
CA SER A 7 8.38 4.51 -13.49
C SER A 7 9.47 4.99 -12.53
N LEU A 8 10.69 5.10 -13.04
CA LEU A 8 11.81 5.59 -12.24
C LEU A 8 11.62 7.06 -11.79
N ASP A 9 10.88 7.86 -12.58
CA ASP A 9 10.49 9.23 -12.22
C ASP A 9 9.64 9.27 -10.94
N LYS A 10 8.63 8.40 -10.83
CA LYS A 10 7.80 8.31 -9.63
C LYS A 10 8.64 7.94 -8.41
N LEU A 11 9.50 6.93 -8.52
CA LEU A 11 10.40 6.52 -7.44
C LEU A 11 11.36 7.64 -7.04
N ALA A 12 11.94 8.35 -8.02
CA ALA A 12 12.86 9.45 -7.76
C ALA A 12 12.19 10.58 -6.99
N ARG A 13 10.95 10.94 -7.32
CA ARG A 13 10.18 11.95 -6.59
C ARG A 13 9.82 11.52 -5.18
N GLU A 14 9.30 10.30 -5.01
CA GLU A 14 8.86 9.78 -3.70
C GLU A 14 10.02 9.53 -2.74
N SER A 15 11.19 9.14 -3.27
CA SER A 15 12.41 8.87 -2.47
C SER A 15 13.41 10.03 -2.49
N HIS A 16 13.02 11.22 -2.97
CA HIS A 16 13.85 12.43 -3.03
C HIS A 16 15.24 12.19 -3.67
N LEU A 17 15.26 11.42 -4.77
CA LEU A 17 16.49 11.15 -5.50
C LEU A 17 16.82 12.31 -6.44
N THR A 18 18.10 12.63 -6.55
CA THR A 18 18.63 13.59 -7.53
C THR A 18 19.23 12.85 -8.72
N VAL A 19 19.10 13.43 -9.92
CA VAL A 19 19.60 12.83 -11.16
C VAL A 19 21.02 13.32 -11.42
N ALA A 20 22.00 12.39 -11.40
CA ALA A 20 23.35 12.67 -11.86
C ALA A 20 23.46 12.49 -13.38
N TYR A 21 22.82 11.46 -13.92
CA TYR A 21 22.74 11.22 -15.37
C TYR A 21 21.48 10.42 -15.72
N THR A 22 20.87 10.76 -16.85
CA THR A 22 19.85 9.94 -17.51
C THR A 22 19.95 10.09 -19.03
N PRO A 23 19.85 9.02 -19.82
CA PRO A 23 19.92 9.09 -21.28
C PRO A 23 18.62 9.58 -21.93
N LYS A 24 17.48 9.53 -21.18
CA LYS A 24 16.13 9.94 -21.57
C LYS A 24 15.31 10.24 -20.32
N ASP A 25 14.06 10.70 -20.49
CA ASP A 25 13.18 11.01 -19.37
C ASP A 25 12.98 9.79 -18.45
N LEU A 26 13.01 10.01 -17.14
CA LEU A 26 12.94 8.94 -16.14
C LEU A 26 11.61 8.17 -16.17
N ASP A 27 10.54 8.73 -16.70
CA ASP A 27 9.23 8.06 -16.85
C ASP A 27 9.28 6.89 -17.85
N GLN A 28 10.27 6.89 -18.76
CA GLN A 28 10.48 5.82 -19.72
C GLN A 28 11.21 4.61 -19.16
N PHE A 29 11.79 4.72 -17.96
CA PHE A 29 12.43 3.59 -17.28
C PHE A 29 11.44 2.93 -16.33
N LYS A 30 11.21 1.63 -16.54
CA LYS A 30 10.22 0.83 -15.82
C LYS A 30 10.91 -0.17 -14.90
N VAL A 31 10.50 -0.19 -13.64
CA VAL A 31 10.95 -1.14 -12.63
C VAL A 31 9.84 -2.14 -12.38
N TYR A 32 10.15 -3.44 -12.41
CA TYR A 32 9.19 -4.55 -12.32
C TYR A 32 9.37 -5.42 -11.08
N THR A 33 10.40 -5.17 -10.26
CA THR A 33 10.67 -5.93 -9.02
C THR A 33 10.74 -4.99 -7.82
N ALA A 34 10.23 -5.47 -6.69
CA ALA A 34 10.32 -4.74 -5.43
C ALA A 34 11.69 -4.89 -4.75
N GLU A 35 12.53 -5.74 -5.28
CA GLU A 35 13.84 -5.99 -4.70
C GLU A 35 14.87 -5.00 -5.22
N VAL A 36 15.70 -4.49 -4.31
CA VAL A 36 16.89 -3.69 -4.61
C VAL A 36 18.15 -4.47 -4.24
N TYR A 37 19.28 -4.15 -4.83
CA TYR A 37 20.49 -4.94 -4.64
C TYR A 37 21.72 -4.07 -4.38
N ARG A 38 22.60 -4.55 -3.48
CA ARG A 38 23.93 -3.97 -3.25
C ARG A 38 24.97 -4.82 -4.00
N PRO A 39 25.66 -4.28 -5.02
CA PRO A 39 26.50 -5.08 -5.92
C PRO A 39 27.89 -5.42 -5.34
N GLY A 40 28.06 -5.51 -4.01
CA GLY A 40 29.35 -5.69 -3.39
C GLY A 40 30.15 -6.90 -3.90
N ILE A 41 29.53 -8.10 -3.92
CA ILE A 41 30.18 -9.33 -4.43
C ILE A 41 30.44 -9.25 -5.92
N MET A 42 29.51 -8.64 -6.67
CA MET A 42 29.64 -8.40 -8.10
C MET A 42 30.83 -7.47 -8.38
N LEU A 43 30.99 -6.40 -7.63
CA LEU A 43 32.14 -5.49 -7.72
C LEU A 43 33.48 -6.15 -7.32
N ALA A 44 33.42 -7.27 -6.59
CA ALA A 44 34.58 -8.13 -6.32
C ALA A 44 34.87 -9.19 -7.41
N GLY A 45 34.13 -9.13 -8.55
CA GLY A 45 34.38 -9.99 -9.72
C GLY A 45 33.52 -11.25 -9.81
N TYR A 46 32.50 -11.41 -8.95
CA TYR A 46 31.59 -12.57 -9.01
C TYR A 46 30.24 -12.19 -9.62
N TYR A 47 29.95 -12.66 -10.85
CA TYR A 47 28.81 -12.21 -11.65
C TYR A 47 27.72 -13.28 -11.86
N GLN A 48 27.95 -14.51 -11.43
CA GLN A 48 27.15 -15.68 -11.81
C GLN A 48 25.65 -15.54 -11.47
N TYR A 49 25.32 -14.88 -10.37
CA TYR A 49 23.94 -14.69 -9.90
C TYR A 49 23.55 -13.20 -9.83
N PHE A 50 24.16 -12.38 -10.69
CA PHE A 50 23.78 -10.97 -10.76
C PHE A 50 22.40 -10.81 -11.40
N ASP A 51 21.48 -10.19 -10.67
CA ASP A 51 20.14 -9.88 -11.17
C ASP A 51 20.10 -8.46 -11.71
N ARG A 52 20.10 -8.36 -13.03
CA ARG A 52 20.06 -7.09 -13.77
C ARG A 52 18.70 -6.37 -13.68
N THR A 53 17.64 -7.01 -13.20
CA THR A 53 16.30 -6.42 -13.12
C THR A 53 16.13 -5.53 -11.91
N ARG A 54 17.05 -5.59 -10.95
CA ARG A 54 17.02 -4.85 -9.69
C ARG A 54 17.76 -3.52 -9.80
N ILE A 55 17.24 -2.51 -9.10
CA ILE A 55 17.95 -1.25 -8.86
C ILE A 55 19.21 -1.57 -8.04
N GLN A 56 20.36 -1.03 -8.48
CA GLN A 56 21.65 -1.24 -7.82
C GLN A 56 21.96 -0.07 -6.89
N ILE A 57 22.30 -0.36 -5.63
CA ILE A 57 22.58 0.67 -4.61
C ILE A 57 24.03 0.57 -4.17
N ILE A 58 24.78 1.65 -4.39
CA ILE A 58 26.18 1.81 -4.02
C ILE A 58 26.24 2.67 -2.77
N GLY A 59 26.67 2.08 -1.67
CA GLY A 59 26.88 2.75 -0.39
C GLY A 59 28.35 3.00 -0.06
N LEU A 60 28.61 3.36 1.19
CA LEU A 60 29.96 3.64 1.69
C LEU A 60 30.90 2.45 1.47
N THR A 61 30.46 1.23 1.78
CA THR A 61 31.29 0.03 1.69
C THR A 61 31.72 -0.23 0.27
N GLU A 62 30.77 -0.17 -0.69
CA GLU A 62 31.06 -0.40 -2.10
C GLU A 62 31.98 0.68 -2.66
N LEU A 63 31.72 1.94 -2.31
CA LEU A 63 32.54 3.07 -2.78
C LEU A 63 33.95 3.05 -2.18
N SER A 64 34.09 2.72 -0.89
CA SER A 64 35.42 2.56 -0.25
C SER A 64 36.19 1.44 -0.92
N TYR A 65 35.55 0.30 -1.14
CA TYR A 65 36.19 -0.83 -1.84
C TYR A 65 36.66 -0.44 -3.25
N LEU A 66 35.81 0.24 -4.04
CA LEU A 66 36.15 0.71 -5.38
C LEU A 66 37.36 1.68 -5.37
N ASN A 67 37.46 2.54 -4.34
CA ASN A 67 38.57 3.48 -4.22
C ASN A 67 39.90 2.82 -3.84
N GLU A 68 39.86 1.64 -3.21
CA GLU A 68 41.05 0.85 -2.87
C GLU A 68 41.56 -0.02 -4.02
N LEU A 69 40.72 -0.27 -5.03
CA LEU A 69 41.11 -1.07 -6.20
C LEU A 69 42.11 -0.32 -7.10
N ASP A 70 42.94 -1.10 -7.76
CA ASP A 70 43.71 -0.61 -8.91
C ASP A 70 42.76 0.03 -9.94
N PRO A 71 43.09 1.19 -10.54
CA PRO A 71 42.21 1.90 -11.47
C PRO A 71 41.72 1.04 -12.65
N GLU A 72 42.57 0.17 -13.21
CA GLU A 72 42.17 -0.70 -14.34
C GLU A 72 41.21 -1.81 -13.89
N ILE A 73 41.42 -2.38 -12.70
CA ILE A 73 40.52 -3.36 -12.11
C ILE A 73 39.18 -2.69 -11.78
N ARG A 74 39.18 -1.52 -11.12
CA ARG A 74 37.98 -0.74 -10.81
C ARG A 74 37.18 -0.46 -12.08
N ARG A 75 37.86 0.01 -13.14
CA ARG A 75 37.25 0.31 -14.42
C ARG A 75 36.57 -0.94 -15.02
N THR A 76 37.24 -2.07 -14.99
CA THR A 76 36.71 -3.35 -15.50
C THR A 76 35.45 -3.78 -14.76
N HIS A 77 35.45 -3.69 -13.42
CA HIS A 77 34.29 -4.07 -12.60
C HIS A 77 33.11 -3.12 -12.79
N LEU A 78 33.36 -1.81 -12.85
CA LEU A 78 32.31 -0.83 -13.12
C LEU A 78 31.75 -1.00 -14.53
N GLU A 79 32.59 -1.17 -15.54
CA GLU A 79 32.12 -1.41 -16.90
C GLU A 79 31.20 -2.64 -16.96
N LYS A 80 31.59 -3.71 -16.28
CA LYS A 80 30.78 -4.92 -16.20
C LYS A 80 29.43 -4.68 -15.56
N LEU A 81 29.35 -3.90 -14.45
CA LEU A 81 28.09 -3.52 -13.79
C LEU A 81 27.16 -2.82 -14.76
N PHE A 82 27.63 -1.77 -15.42
CA PHE A 82 26.82 -0.98 -16.32
C PHE A 82 26.44 -1.73 -17.60
N SER A 83 27.30 -2.66 -18.07
CA SER A 83 27.01 -3.51 -19.25
C SER A 83 25.80 -4.44 -19.07
N PHE A 84 25.39 -4.74 -17.84
CA PHE A 84 24.16 -5.47 -17.54
C PHE A 84 22.90 -4.62 -17.70
N GLN A 85 23.04 -3.30 -17.84
CA GLN A 85 21.94 -2.35 -18.01
C GLN A 85 20.85 -2.48 -16.92
N PRO A 86 21.19 -2.36 -15.62
CA PRO A 86 20.18 -2.34 -14.57
C PRO A 86 19.22 -1.16 -14.74
N PRO A 87 18.01 -1.18 -14.15
CA PRO A 87 17.03 -0.09 -14.25
C PRO A 87 17.58 1.25 -13.77
N ALA A 88 18.42 1.26 -12.75
CA ALA A 88 19.16 2.41 -12.25
C ALA A 88 20.33 1.98 -11.36
N VAL A 89 21.32 2.85 -11.22
CA VAL A 89 22.34 2.81 -10.18
C VAL A 89 22.16 4.02 -9.29
N ILE A 90 22.10 3.82 -7.96
CA ILE A 90 21.87 4.88 -6.98
C ILE A 90 23.04 4.94 -6.00
N LEU A 91 23.68 6.11 -5.88
CA LEU A 91 24.66 6.37 -4.85
C LEU A 91 23.97 6.97 -3.62
N THR A 92 24.36 6.51 -2.44
CA THR A 92 23.82 6.98 -1.16
C THR A 92 24.73 8.00 -0.49
N ARG A 93 24.25 8.66 0.59
CA ARG A 93 25.03 9.60 1.43
C ARG A 93 25.50 10.87 0.68
N GLY A 94 24.85 11.22 -0.42
CA GLY A 94 25.28 12.37 -1.22
C GLY A 94 26.64 12.20 -1.90
N PHE A 95 27.12 10.96 -2.04
CA PHE A 95 28.39 10.73 -2.71
C PHE A 95 28.32 11.11 -4.19
N GLU A 96 29.39 11.76 -4.65
CA GLU A 96 29.55 12.07 -6.08
C GLU A 96 29.95 10.81 -6.86
N PRO A 97 29.42 10.64 -8.08
CA PRO A 97 29.79 9.53 -8.95
C PRO A 97 31.27 9.60 -9.31
N LEU A 98 31.94 8.44 -9.34
CA LEU A 98 33.26 8.34 -9.92
C LEU A 98 33.21 8.66 -11.41
N PRO A 99 34.28 9.25 -12.00
CA PRO A 99 34.33 9.57 -13.44
C PRO A 99 34.00 8.36 -14.35
N GLU A 100 34.46 7.17 -13.97
CA GLU A 100 34.18 5.92 -14.67
C GLU A 100 32.69 5.53 -14.61
N MET A 101 31.99 5.82 -13.49
CA MET A 101 30.55 5.59 -13.38
C MET A 101 29.77 6.47 -14.35
N MET A 102 30.14 7.76 -14.47
CA MET A 102 29.53 8.66 -15.43
C MET A 102 29.77 8.22 -16.87
N GLU A 103 31.01 7.83 -17.21
CA GLU A 103 31.36 7.32 -18.53
C GLU A 103 30.53 6.09 -18.90
N PHE A 104 30.45 5.08 -18.00
CA PHE A 104 29.73 3.86 -18.30
C PHE A 104 28.21 4.02 -18.23
N ALA A 105 27.69 4.90 -17.38
CA ALA A 105 26.29 5.28 -17.40
C ALA A 105 25.90 5.82 -18.78
N GLN A 106 26.72 6.72 -19.35
CA GLN A 106 26.53 7.25 -20.70
C GLN A 106 26.67 6.18 -21.78
N LYS A 107 27.72 5.36 -21.71
CA LYS A 107 28.02 4.33 -22.70
C LYS A 107 26.89 3.30 -22.80
N TYR A 108 26.33 2.88 -21.67
CA TYR A 108 25.32 1.80 -21.61
C TYR A 108 23.88 2.30 -21.43
N GLY A 109 23.68 3.62 -21.33
CA GLY A 109 22.35 4.24 -21.22
C GLY A 109 21.65 3.91 -19.89
N VAL A 110 22.40 3.82 -18.79
CA VAL A 110 21.88 3.48 -17.46
C VAL A 110 21.67 4.74 -16.63
N PRO A 111 20.48 5.00 -16.08
CA PRO A 111 20.26 6.11 -15.16
C PRO A 111 21.15 6.01 -13.92
N LEU A 112 21.79 7.12 -13.57
CA LEU A 112 22.64 7.28 -12.38
C LEU A 112 22.03 8.34 -11.49
N LEU A 113 21.63 7.95 -10.27
CA LEU A 113 20.91 8.77 -9.31
C LEU A 113 21.72 8.88 -8.01
N GLN A 114 21.36 9.88 -7.20
CA GLN A 114 21.98 10.13 -5.89
C GLN A 114 20.90 10.29 -4.83
N SER A 115 21.20 9.87 -3.60
CA SER A 115 20.40 10.13 -2.41
C SER A 115 21.29 10.67 -1.30
N ALA A 116 20.80 11.65 -0.57
CA ALA A 116 21.45 12.14 0.64
C ALA A 116 21.35 11.14 1.82
N GLU A 117 20.39 10.20 1.73
CA GLU A 117 20.16 9.22 2.79
C GLU A 117 21.24 8.16 2.89
N MET A 118 21.33 7.54 4.08
CA MET A 118 22.15 6.33 4.29
C MET A 118 21.54 5.13 3.55
N THR A 119 22.37 4.14 3.26
CA THR A 119 22.02 2.99 2.43
C THR A 119 20.80 2.20 2.97
N SER A 120 20.78 1.87 4.27
CA SER A 120 19.71 1.04 4.84
C SER A 120 18.35 1.74 4.89
N PRO A 121 18.21 2.99 5.35
CA PRO A 121 16.96 3.75 5.24
C PRO A 121 16.46 3.86 3.81
N LEU A 122 17.33 4.24 2.86
CA LEU A 122 16.94 4.34 1.45
C LEU A 122 16.45 3.00 0.88
N MET A 123 17.16 1.90 1.15
CA MET A 123 16.74 0.56 0.70
C MET A 123 15.36 0.21 1.25
N SER A 124 15.11 0.45 2.55
CA SER A 124 13.83 0.18 3.19
C SER A 124 12.71 1.00 2.55
N SER A 125 12.92 2.28 2.32
CA SER A 125 11.98 3.19 1.68
C SER A 125 11.67 2.75 0.23
N LEU A 126 12.68 2.44 -0.58
CA LEU A 126 12.51 1.96 -1.95
C LEU A 126 11.76 0.62 -2.01
N ILE A 127 12.12 -0.34 -1.16
CA ILE A 127 11.44 -1.65 -1.10
C ILE A 127 9.97 -1.46 -0.73
N GLN A 128 9.66 -0.60 0.24
CA GLN A 128 8.29 -0.32 0.64
C GLN A 128 7.49 0.33 -0.49
N ALA A 129 8.04 1.36 -1.15
CA ALA A 129 7.41 2.03 -2.28
C ALA A 129 7.15 1.06 -3.44
N LEU A 130 8.18 0.29 -3.84
CA LEU A 130 8.08 -0.71 -4.90
C LEU A 130 7.08 -1.82 -4.56
N SER A 131 7.09 -2.34 -3.32
CA SER A 131 6.15 -3.38 -2.88
C SER A 131 4.71 -2.90 -2.95
N THR A 132 4.44 -1.64 -2.59
CA THR A 132 3.11 -1.04 -2.67
C THR A 132 2.67 -0.84 -4.11
N GLU A 133 3.55 -0.30 -4.96
CA GLU A 133 3.23 0.04 -6.34
C GLU A 133 3.13 -1.19 -7.26
N LEU A 134 3.92 -2.23 -7.01
CA LEU A 134 3.91 -3.48 -7.78
C LEU A 134 2.92 -4.51 -7.23
N ALA A 135 2.27 -4.23 -6.10
CA ALA A 135 1.32 -5.13 -5.47
C ALA A 135 0.19 -5.53 -6.41
N PRO A 136 -0.22 -6.81 -6.43
CA PRO A 136 -1.46 -7.24 -7.06
C PRO A 136 -2.62 -6.40 -6.55
N ARG A 137 -3.47 -5.93 -7.47
CA ARG A 137 -4.57 -5.02 -7.14
C ARG A 137 -5.85 -5.36 -7.86
N ILE A 138 -6.96 -5.01 -7.22
CA ILE A 138 -8.31 -5.04 -7.80
C ILE A 138 -9.04 -3.76 -7.42
N THR A 139 -10.03 -3.37 -8.21
CA THR A 139 -10.94 -2.29 -7.86
C THR A 139 -12.29 -2.89 -7.46
N ARG A 140 -12.88 -2.37 -6.38
CA ARG A 140 -14.22 -2.72 -5.91
C ARG A 140 -15.08 -1.47 -5.84
N HIS A 141 -16.35 -1.62 -6.24
CA HIS A 141 -17.35 -0.59 -5.95
C HIS A 141 -17.69 -0.63 -4.46
N GLY A 142 -17.52 0.48 -3.79
CA GLY A 142 -17.71 0.61 -2.35
C GLY A 142 -17.10 1.87 -1.81
N VAL A 143 -17.06 1.96 -0.51
CA VAL A 143 -16.52 3.08 0.25
C VAL A 143 -15.44 2.59 1.19
N LEU A 144 -14.40 3.38 1.37
CA LEU A 144 -13.34 3.10 2.34
C LEU A 144 -13.17 4.30 3.26
N VAL A 145 -13.35 4.06 4.54
CA VAL A 145 -13.21 5.06 5.61
C VAL A 145 -12.28 4.57 6.71
N GLU A 146 -11.64 5.47 7.39
CA GLU A 146 -10.93 5.19 8.63
C GLU A 146 -11.77 5.65 9.82
N VAL A 147 -12.18 4.70 10.65
CA VAL A 147 -13.01 4.92 11.84
C VAL A 147 -12.22 4.52 13.08
N TYR A 148 -11.90 5.48 13.94
CA TYR A 148 -11.03 5.30 15.13
C TYR A 148 -9.68 4.65 14.83
N GLY A 149 -9.15 4.86 13.63
CA GLY A 149 -7.89 4.26 13.16
C GLY A 149 -8.03 2.93 12.45
N GLU A 150 -9.21 2.30 12.44
CA GLU A 150 -9.54 1.07 11.72
C GLU A 150 -9.98 1.40 10.28
N GLY A 151 -9.38 0.76 9.28
CA GLY A 151 -9.82 0.86 7.88
C GLY A 151 -10.99 -0.05 7.58
N ILE A 152 -12.15 0.53 7.29
CA ILE A 152 -13.39 -0.19 7.03
C ILE A 152 -13.77 -0.06 5.56
N LEU A 153 -13.80 -1.19 4.85
CA LEU A 153 -14.35 -1.29 3.51
C LEU A 153 -15.86 -1.55 3.58
N ILE A 154 -16.66 -0.61 3.11
CA ILE A 154 -18.12 -0.69 3.11
C ILE A 154 -18.57 -1.09 1.70
N LEU A 155 -19.19 -2.24 1.60
CA LEU A 155 -19.78 -2.81 0.38
C LEU A 155 -21.31 -2.79 0.48
N GLY A 156 -21.98 -2.93 -0.63
CA GLY A 156 -23.44 -3.01 -0.71
C GLY A 156 -23.97 -2.38 -1.99
N ASP A 157 -25.25 -2.60 -2.26
CA ASP A 157 -25.91 -2.12 -3.47
C ASP A 157 -25.92 -0.59 -3.56
N SER A 158 -26.06 -0.08 -4.78
CA SER A 158 -26.25 1.34 -5.00
C SER A 158 -27.53 1.82 -4.32
N GLY A 159 -27.43 2.94 -3.59
CA GLY A 159 -28.58 3.53 -2.90
C GLY A 159 -28.88 2.98 -1.50
N VAL A 160 -28.02 2.08 -0.97
CA VAL A 160 -28.18 1.57 0.40
C VAL A 160 -27.79 2.58 1.48
N GLY A 161 -27.23 3.73 1.10
CA GLY A 161 -26.86 4.81 2.02
C GLY A 161 -25.36 4.89 2.35
N LYS A 162 -24.48 4.33 1.52
CA LYS A 162 -23.01 4.36 1.75
C LYS A 162 -22.48 5.79 1.82
N SER A 163 -22.67 6.59 0.77
CA SER A 163 -22.09 7.95 0.68
C SER A 163 -22.68 8.92 1.71
N GLU A 164 -23.97 8.79 2.07
CA GLU A 164 -24.58 9.56 3.15
C GLU A 164 -23.96 9.20 4.52
N THR A 165 -23.68 7.92 4.73
CA THR A 165 -23.01 7.43 5.94
C THR A 165 -21.59 7.96 6.05
N ASP A 166 -20.87 8.07 4.93
CA ASP A 166 -19.50 8.61 4.89
C ASP A 166 -19.45 10.07 5.33
N ILE A 167 -20.34 10.90 4.81
CA ILE A 167 -20.40 12.31 5.23
C ILE A 167 -20.72 12.44 6.71
N GLU A 168 -21.58 11.58 7.23
CA GLU A 168 -21.88 11.56 8.67
C GLU A 168 -20.64 11.15 9.48
N LEU A 169 -19.88 10.13 9.03
CA LEU A 169 -18.62 9.72 9.66
C LEU A 169 -17.56 10.83 9.59
N VAL A 170 -17.42 11.49 8.44
CA VAL A 170 -16.49 12.63 8.28
C VAL A 170 -16.84 13.77 9.23
N LYS A 171 -18.13 14.11 9.37
CA LYS A 171 -18.60 15.14 10.33
C LYS A 171 -18.31 14.76 11.79
N ARG A 172 -18.21 13.47 12.09
CA ARG A 172 -17.86 12.95 13.43
C ARG A 172 -16.36 12.89 13.67
N GLY A 173 -15.52 13.30 12.68
CA GLY A 173 -14.06 13.37 12.79
C GLY A 173 -13.32 12.15 12.26
N HIS A 174 -14.01 11.26 11.55
CA HIS A 174 -13.39 10.14 10.83
C HIS A 174 -12.86 10.59 9.47
N ARG A 175 -12.09 9.74 8.80
CA ARG A 175 -11.40 10.12 7.56
C ARG A 175 -11.90 9.31 6.36
N LEU A 176 -12.25 10.01 5.28
CA LEU A 176 -12.54 9.40 3.99
C LEU A 176 -11.24 9.00 3.29
N ILE A 177 -11.20 7.80 2.73
CA ILE A 177 -10.13 7.35 1.83
C ILE A 177 -10.64 7.30 0.39
N ALA A 178 -11.75 6.62 0.15
CA ALA A 178 -12.32 6.45 -1.19
C ALA A 178 -13.85 6.34 -1.14
N ASP A 179 -14.54 6.93 -2.13
CA ASP A 179 -15.96 6.72 -2.41
C ASP A 179 -16.13 6.21 -3.84
N ASP A 180 -17.14 5.37 -4.07
CA ASP A 180 -17.53 4.75 -5.33
C ASP A 180 -16.55 3.68 -5.84
N ALA A 181 -15.27 3.98 -5.97
CA ALA A 181 -14.25 3.02 -6.40
C ALA A 181 -13.10 2.96 -5.40
N VAL A 182 -12.85 1.76 -4.88
CA VAL A 182 -11.75 1.46 -3.95
C VAL A 182 -10.74 0.56 -4.66
N GLU A 183 -9.52 1.05 -4.83
CA GLU A 183 -8.40 0.23 -5.26
C GLU A 183 -7.82 -0.50 -4.05
N LEU A 184 -7.80 -1.84 -4.10
CA LEU A 184 -7.32 -2.72 -3.05
C LEU A 184 -6.04 -3.40 -3.53
N ARG A 185 -4.93 -3.20 -2.80
CA ARG A 185 -3.60 -3.73 -3.11
C ARG A 185 -3.15 -4.73 -2.05
N LYS A 186 -2.72 -5.92 -2.48
CA LYS A 186 -2.13 -6.91 -1.57
C LYS A 186 -0.64 -6.59 -1.35
N VAL A 187 -0.33 -5.88 -0.28
CA VAL A 187 1.04 -5.44 0.02
C VAL A 187 1.87 -6.48 0.79
N SER A 188 1.22 -7.48 1.37
CA SER A 188 1.88 -8.64 2.00
C SER A 188 0.99 -9.87 1.95
N SER A 189 1.46 -10.99 2.51
CA SER A 189 0.66 -12.23 2.62
C SER A 189 -0.62 -12.06 3.43
N SER A 190 -0.69 -11.07 4.34
CA SER A 190 -1.79 -10.88 5.28
C SER A 190 -2.40 -9.47 5.25
N LYS A 191 -1.89 -8.54 4.41
CA LYS A 191 -2.30 -7.13 4.45
C LYS A 191 -2.82 -6.63 3.10
N ILE A 192 -3.98 -6.00 3.16
CA ILE A 192 -4.59 -5.28 2.05
C ILE A 192 -4.56 -3.78 2.35
N MET A 193 -3.96 -2.99 1.45
CA MET A 193 -4.06 -1.54 1.46
C MET A 193 -5.17 -1.09 0.53
N GLY A 194 -6.03 -0.21 1.01
CA GLY A 194 -7.06 0.41 0.20
C GLY A 194 -6.77 1.89 -0.04
N MET A 195 -7.11 2.37 -1.25
CA MET A 195 -6.95 3.77 -1.64
C MET A 195 -7.96 4.17 -2.73
N ALA A 196 -8.13 5.46 -2.93
CA ALA A 196 -8.89 5.95 -4.08
C ALA A 196 -8.02 5.94 -5.34
N PRO A 197 -8.56 5.64 -6.52
CA PRO A 197 -7.95 6.00 -7.79
C PRO A 197 -7.59 7.49 -7.82
N GLU A 198 -6.45 7.84 -8.40
CA GLU A 198 -5.87 9.18 -8.29
C GLU A 198 -6.80 10.28 -8.85
N ASN A 199 -7.52 9.97 -9.93
CA ASN A 199 -8.41 10.89 -10.63
C ASN A 199 -9.70 11.24 -9.86
N ILE A 200 -10.12 10.43 -8.89
CA ILE A 200 -11.34 10.67 -8.08
C ILE A 200 -11.03 10.88 -6.58
N ARG A 201 -9.75 10.95 -6.23
CA ARG A 201 -9.32 11.08 -4.83
C ARG A 201 -9.92 12.30 -4.16
N HIS A 202 -10.47 12.11 -2.96
CA HIS A 202 -11.14 13.10 -2.11
C HIS A 202 -12.49 13.61 -2.65
N PHE A 203 -12.99 13.08 -3.76
CA PHE A 203 -14.31 13.39 -4.25
C PHE A 203 -15.32 12.35 -3.77
N ILE A 204 -16.56 12.81 -3.54
CA ILE A 204 -17.72 11.98 -3.20
C ILE A 204 -18.92 12.48 -3.97
N GLU A 205 -19.78 11.55 -4.40
CA GLU A 205 -21.06 11.90 -5.02
C GLU A 205 -22.20 11.79 -4.01
N LEU A 206 -22.94 12.89 -3.84
CA LEU A 206 -24.13 12.95 -2.99
C LEU A 206 -25.37 13.24 -3.84
N ARG A 207 -26.32 12.34 -3.80
CA ARG A 207 -27.58 12.51 -4.53
C ARG A 207 -28.30 13.80 -4.11
N GLY A 208 -28.67 14.61 -5.11
CA GLY A 208 -29.31 15.91 -4.91
C GLY A 208 -28.37 17.08 -4.62
N ILE A 209 -27.10 16.83 -4.32
CA ILE A 209 -26.07 17.86 -4.13
C ILE A 209 -25.08 17.85 -5.28
N GLY A 210 -24.70 16.65 -5.80
CA GLY A 210 -23.71 16.45 -6.83
C GLY A 210 -22.36 16.05 -6.27
N ILE A 211 -21.28 16.31 -7.04
CA ILE A 211 -19.91 15.95 -6.66
C ILE A 211 -19.31 17.04 -5.78
N ILE A 212 -18.78 16.64 -4.64
CA ILE A 212 -18.11 17.52 -3.68
C ILE A 212 -16.68 17.05 -3.42
N ASN A 213 -15.78 17.98 -3.05
CA ASN A 213 -14.44 17.67 -2.59
C ASN A 213 -14.38 17.76 -1.07
N VAL A 214 -14.22 16.60 -0.42
CA VAL A 214 -14.26 16.47 1.05
C VAL A 214 -13.11 17.24 1.71
N ALA A 215 -11.90 17.18 1.14
CA ALA A 215 -10.75 17.89 1.68
C ALA A 215 -10.94 19.43 1.67
N ARG A 216 -11.65 19.95 0.67
CA ARG A 216 -11.95 21.39 0.58
C ARG A 216 -13.07 21.82 1.51
N LEU A 217 -14.08 20.97 1.73
CA LEU A 217 -15.23 21.30 2.57
C LEU A 217 -14.97 21.09 4.06
N PHE A 218 -14.28 20.00 4.42
CA PHE A 218 -14.08 19.60 5.82
C PHE A 218 -12.64 19.71 6.29
N GLY A 219 -11.71 20.12 5.41
CA GLY A 219 -10.29 20.23 5.70
C GLY A 219 -9.49 18.96 5.37
N ILE A 220 -8.17 19.12 5.25
CA ILE A 220 -7.26 18.01 4.90
C ILE A 220 -7.24 16.88 5.94
N GLY A 221 -7.58 17.19 7.20
CA GLY A 221 -7.72 16.19 8.27
C GLY A 221 -8.89 15.23 8.09
N ALA A 222 -9.87 15.57 7.25
CA ALA A 222 -11.05 14.74 6.95
C ALA A 222 -10.80 13.66 5.89
N VAL A 223 -9.61 13.63 5.30
CA VAL A 223 -9.22 12.67 4.26
C VAL A 223 -7.90 12.00 4.58
N LYS A 224 -7.67 10.82 3.98
CA LYS A 224 -6.41 10.10 4.04
C LYS A 224 -6.17 9.42 2.69
N ASN A 225 -4.92 9.29 2.25
CA ASN A 225 -4.61 8.76 0.93
C ASN A 225 -4.79 7.25 0.84
N SER A 226 -4.49 6.53 1.92
CA SER A 226 -4.61 5.07 1.98
C SER A 226 -4.74 4.60 3.42
N VAL A 227 -5.33 3.43 3.63
CA VAL A 227 -5.43 2.76 4.92
C VAL A 227 -5.37 1.24 4.73
N GLU A 228 -4.89 0.50 5.72
CA GLU A 228 -5.03 -0.96 5.77
C GLU A 228 -6.51 -1.31 5.92
N VAL A 229 -6.99 -2.30 5.17
CA VAL A 229 -8.37 -2.79 5.28
C VAL A 229 -8.41 -3.85 6.37
N GLU A 230 -8.91 -3.47 7.54
CA GLU A 230 -8.96 -4.31 8.73
C GLU A 230 -10.32 -5.00 8.89
N MET A 231 -11.36 -4.42 8.27
CA MET A 231 -12.72 -4.97 8.31
C MET A 231 -13.46 -4.69 7.01
N VAL A 232 -14.32 -5.61 6.60
CA VAL A 232 -15.31 -5.44 5.54
C VAL A 232 -16.70 -5.41 6.15
N ILE A 233 -17.49 -4.40 5.82
CA ILE A 233 -18.89 -4.33 6.20
C ILE A 233 -19.75 -4.38 4.94
N GLU A 234 -20.60 -5.39 4.85
CA GLU A 234 -21.56 -5.54 3.79
C GLU A 234 -22.91 -4.99 4.22
N LEU A 235 -23.36 -3.93 3.58
CA LEU A 235 -24.68 -3.32 3.82
C LEU A 235 -25.72 -3.97 2.89
N GLU A 236 -26.76 -4.51 3.47
CA GLU A 236 -27.87 -5.12 2.72
C GLU A 236 -29.20 -4.52 3.17
N ALA A 237 -30.10 -4.23 2.23
CA ALA A 237 -31.46 -3.84 2.57
C ALA A 237 -32.12 -4.93 3.43
N TRP A 238 -32.82 -4.52 4.50
CA TRP A 238 -33.48 -5.46 5.41
C TRP A 238 -34.43 -6.39 4.68
N ASP A 239 -34.22 -7.69 4.83
CA ASP A 239 -35.08 -8.74 4.30
C ASP A 239 -35.71 -9.54 5.46
N ARG A 240 -37.05 -9.53 5.53
CA ARG A 240 -37.81 -10.23 6.59
C ARG A 240 -37.68 -11.76 6.50
N THR A 241 -37.28 -12.29 5.38
CA THR A 241 -37.14 -13.74 5.14
C THR A 241 -35.77 -14.28 5.57
N LYS A 242 -34.79 -13.39 5.81
CA LYS A 242 -33.44 -13.75 6.22
C LYS A 242 -33.26 -13.72 7.74
N ASN A 243 -32.50 -14.67 8.24
CA ASN A 243 -32.00 -14.63 9.61
C ASN A 243 -30.67 -13.89 9.63
N TYR A 244 -30.58 -12.84 10.43
CA TYR A 244 -29.35 -12.08 10.64
C TYR A 244 -28.73 -12.49 11.99
N ASP A 245 -27.40 -12.60 12.02
CA ASP A 245 -26.70 -12.83 13.29
C ASP A 245 -27.00 -11.69 14.27
N ARG A 246 -27.47 -12.04 15.45
CA ARG A 246 -27.76 -11.10 16.53
C ARG A 246 -26.77 -11.18 17.67
N THR A 247 -25.95 -12.19 17.67
CA THR A 247 -25.04 -12.53 18.77
C THR A 247 -23.63 -12.01 18.51
N GLY A 248 -23.24 -11.86 17.24
CA GLY A 248 -21.87 -11.50 16.85
C GLY A 248 -20.86 -12.60 17.17
N LEU A 249 -21.33 -13.85 17.33
CA LEU A 249 -20.49 -15.01 17.56
C LEU A 249 -19.88 -15.56 16.27
N GLU A 250 -20.56 -15.35 15.14
CA GLU A 250 -20.06 -15.78 13.86
C GLU A 250 -18.81 -14.97 13.47
N SER A 251 -17.77 -15.70 13.06
CA SER A 251 -16.54 -15.10 12.55
C SER A 251 -16.49 -15.24 11.03
N ASN A 252 -17.15 -14.30 10.33
CA ASN A 252 -17.16 -14.28 8.88
C ASN A 252 -15.91 -13.56 8.34
N THR A 253 -15.47 -13.96 7.16
CA THR A 253 -14.34 -13.33 6.47
C THR A 253 -14.69 -13.06 5.00
N TYR A 254 -14.18 -11.96 4.47
CA TYR A 254 -14.27 -11.60 3.06
C TYR A 254 -12.90 -11.81 2.41
N ASP A 255 -12.87 -12.51 1.27
CA ASP A 255 -11.61 -12.78 0.55
C ASP A 255 -11.27 -11.62 -0.38
N ILE A 256 -10.10 -11.02 -0.17
CA ILE A 256 -9.53 -9.98 -1.04
C ILE A 256 -8.16 -10.46 -1.51
N LEU A 257 -8.03 -10.86 -2.76
CA LEU A 257 -6.77 -11.32 -3.36
C LEU A 257 -6.10 -12.48 -2.57
N GLY A 258 -6.92 -13.38 -1.99
CA GLY A 258 -6.46 -14.49 -1.16
C GLY A 258 -6.05 -14.09 0.26
N VAL A 259 -6.38 -12.88 0.70
CA VAL A 259 -6.30 -12.44 2.11
C VAL A 259 -7.69 -12.45 2.70
N LYS A 260 -7.88 -13.17 3.81
CA LYS A 260 -9.15 -13.22 4.54
C LYS A 260 -9.21 -12.05 5.52
N VAL A 261 -10.11 -11.09 5.25
CA VAL A 261 -10.37 -9.92 6.10
C VAL A 261 -11.64 -10.18 6.91
N PRO A 262 -11.68 -9.91 8.22
CA PRO A 262 -12.90 -10.01 9.02
C PRO A 262 -14.08 -9.30 8.34
N SER A 263 -15.25 -9.92 8.30
CA SER A 263 -16.41 -9.30 7.67
C SER A 263 -17.67 -9.40 8.53
N MET A 264 -18.58 -8.45 8.31
CA MET A 264 -19.88 -8.38 8.98
C MET A 264 -20.95 -7.94 7.99
N LEU A 265 -22.10 -8.63 8.00
CA LEU A 265 -23.29 -8.23 7.26
C LEU A 265 -24.20 -7.39 8.17
N ILE A 266 -24.50 -6.16 7.75
CA ILE A 266 -25.38 -5.24 8.48
C ILE A 266 -26.64 -4.97 7.68
N PRO A 267 -27.81 -5.41 8.17
CA PRO A 267 -29.09 -5.12 7.53
C PRO A 267 -29.47 -3.66 7.77
N VAL A 268 -29.73 -2.94 6.68
CA VAL A 268 -30.12 -1.53 6.68
C VAL A 268 -31.64 -1.39 6.71
N MET A 269 -32.13 -0.65 7.68
CA MET A 269 -33.55 -0.30 7.80
C MET A 269 -33.70 1.23 7.85
N PRO A 270 -34.80 1.77 7.31
CA PRO A 270 -35.11 3.19 7.46
C PRO A 270 -35.08 3.63 8.94
N GLY A 271 -34.44 4.77 9.23
CA GLY A 271 -34.35 5.32 10.58
C GLY A 271 -33.18 4.80 11.44
N ARG A 272 -32.38 3.86 10.96
CA ARG A 272 -31.13 3.47 11.64
C ARG A 272 -30.00 4.44 11.32
N ASN A 273 -29.25 4.84 12.33
CA ASN A 273 -28.03 5.61 12.15
C ASN A 273 -26.87 4.66 11.86
N LEU A 274 -26.51 4.54 10.58
CA LEU A 274 -25.44 3.63 10.15
C LEU A 274 -24.07 4.08 10.69
N ALA A 275 -23.81 5.38 10.80
CA ALA A 275 -22.53 5.86 11.32
C ALA A 275 -22.27 5.35 12.75
N VAL A 276 -23.28 5.38 13.62
CA VAL A 276 -23.17 4.85 15.00
C VAL A 276 -22.90 3.34 14.99
N ILE A 277 -23.54 2.61 14.07
CA ILE A 277 -23.34 1.15 13.95
C ILE A 277 -21.91 0.86 13.48
N LEU A 278 -21.41 1.61 12.50
CA LEU A 278 -20.05 1.43 11.97
C LEU A 278 -18.99 1.80 13.02
N GLU A 279 -19.19 2.91 13.76
CA GLU A 279 -18.33 3.28 14.89
C GLU A 279 -18.25 2.15 15.93
N THR A 280 -19.41 1.58 16.28
CA THR A 280 -19.48 0.50 17.26
C THR A 280 -18.82 -0.79 16.72
N ALA A 281 -19.03 -1.10 15.44
CA ALA A 281 -18.42 -2.26 14.79
C ALA A 281 -16.89 -2.15 14.78
N ALA A 282 -16.33 -0.96 14.46
CA ALA A 282 -14.89 -0.72 14.49
C ALA A 282 -14.30 -0.97 15.89
N ILE A 283 -14.90 -0.37 16.92
CA ILE A 283 -14.44 -0.54 18.31
C ILE A 283 -14.52 -2.02 18.74
N ASN A 284 -15.63 -2.70 18.40
CA ASN A 284 -15.83 -4.10 18.75
C ASN A 284 -14.84 -5.02 18.02
N ASN A 285 -14.53 -4.74 16.75
CA ASN A 285 -13.51 -5.49 15.99
C ASN A 285 -12.14 -5.38 16.69
N ARG A 286 -11.73 -4.18 17.04
CA ARG A 286 -10.48 -3.96 17.77
C ARG A 286 -10.46 -4.69 19.12
N GLN A 287 -11.57 -4.73 19.86
CA GLN A 287 -11.64 -5.49 21.11
C GLN A 287 -11.45 -6.98 20.86
N LYS A 288 -12.05 -7.53 19.79
CA LYS A 288 -11.87 -8.93 19.39
C LYS A 288 -10.41 -9.25 19.03
N GLU A 289 -9.74 -8.37 18.30
CA GLU A 289 -8.31 -8.50 17.96
C GLU A 289 -7.41 -8.46 19.20
N MET A 290 -7.79 -7.68 20.21
CA MET A 290 -7.12 -7.65 21.51
C MET A 290 -7.47 -8.85 22.42
N GLY A 291 -8.27 -9.80 21.92
CA GLY A 291 -8.63 -11.03 22.63
C GLY A 291 -9.88 -10.94 23.49
N TYR A 292 -10.63 -9.83 23.43
CA TYR A 292 -11.88 -9.68 24.17
C TYR A 292 -13.10 -9.89 23.26
N ASN A 293 -13.97 -10.84 23.62
CA ASN A 293 -15.23 -11.10 22.92
C ASN A 293 -16.40 -11.03 23.90
N ALA A 294 -17.19 -9.95 23.85
CA ALA A 294 -18.31 -9.69 24.74
C ALA A 294 -19.39 -10.78 24.63
N ALA A 295 -19.66 -11.32 23.44
CA ALA A 295 -20.64 -12.38 23.25
C ALA A 295 -20.19 -13.67 23.93
N GLN A 296 -18.91 -14.03 23.81
CA GLN A 296 -18.34 -15.20 24.49
C GLN A 296 -18.33 -14.99 26.01
N GLU A 297 -18.01 -13.82 26.49
CA GLU A 297 -18.09 -13.51 27.92
C GLU A 297 -19.50 -13.68 28.46
N LEU A 298 -20.52 -13.18 27.74
CA LEU A 298 -21.92 -13.32 28.14
C LEU A 298 -22.32 -14.79 28.19
N LEU A 299 -21.98 -15.62 27.21
CA LEU A 299 -22.24 -17.04 27.19
C LEU A 299 -21.62 -17.77 28.39
N ASN A 300 -20.36 -17.44 28.70
CA ASN A 300 -19.66 -17.99 29.86
C ASN A 300 -20.36 -17.62 31.17
N ARG A 301 -20.82 -16.40 31.33
CA ARG A 301 -21.58 -15.93 32.52
C ARG A 301 -22.94 -16.59 32.65
N LEU A 302 -23.56 -16.96 31.52
CA LEU A 302 -24.85 -17.67 31.51
C LEU A 302 -24.71 -19.21 31.69
N GLY A 303 -23.46 -19.71 31.78
CA GLY A 303 -23.19 -21.14 31.86
C GLY A 303 -23.44 -21.90 30.53
N LEU A 304 -23.63 -21.15 29.43
CA LEU A 304 -23.80 -21.69 28.09
C LEU A 304 -22.41 -21.81 27.45
N GLN A 305 -21.65 -22.85 27.78
CA GLN A 305 -20.43 -23.16 27.07
C GLN A 305 -20.80 -23.63 25.66
N ASN A 306 -20.46 -22.82 24.64
CA ASN A 306 -20.48 -23.34 23.29
C ASN A 306 -19.31 -24.30 23.15
N ASP A 307 -19.60 -25.57 22.98
CA ASP A 307 -18.72 -26.52 22.31
C ASP A 307 -18.55 -26.08 20.84
N VAL A 308 -17.76 -25.04 20.60
CA VAL A 308 -17.31 -24.63 19.25
C VAL A 308 -16.03 -25.41 18.94
N SER A 309 -16.07 -26.72 19.09
CA SER A 309 -15.11 -27.65 18.52
C SER A 309 -15.84 -28.53 17.51
N GLY A 310 -16.14 -27.94 16.35
CA GLY A 310 -16.69 -28.75 15.28
C GLY A 310 -17.63 -27.97 14.35
N PHE A 311 -17.02 -27.17 13.45
CA PHE A 311 -17.52 -27.00 12.08
C PHE A 311 -16.36 -26.50 11.23
#